data_b81932ff735883d0cc067b035f02a969
#
_entry.id   b81932ff735883d0cc067b035f02a969
#
_cell.length_a   1.000
_cell.length_b   1.000
_cell.length_c   1.000
_cell.angle_alpha   90.00
_cell.angle_beta   90.00
_cell.angle_gamma   90.00
#
_symmetry.space_group_name_H-M   'P 1'
#
loop_
_entity.id
_entity.type
_entity.pdbx_description
1 polymer ?
#
loop_
_entity_poly.entity_id
_entity_poly.type
_entity_poly.pdbx_seq_one_letter_code
_entity_poly.pdbx_strand_id
1 'polypeptide(L)'
;ISDTLLLKSPTTHPSDKVIAPELAELAGVNLEEYGLAMLKAGTNLASKSAEELIDIDAKTFELNGNNVRVAQVNTVDIAEVLERQAEIEAAMQAANAANGYSDFVLMITDIVNSNSEILAIGANMDKVEAAFNFKLENNHAFLAGAVSRKKQVVPQLTESFNV
;
A
#
# COMPACT_ATOMS: atom_id res chain seq x y z
N ILE A 1 3.86 -3.00 16.59
CA ILE A 1 2.44 -2.61 16.37
C ILE A 1 2.28 -1.97 14.99
N SER A 2 3.07 -0.94 14.59
CA SER A 2 2.92 -0.28 13.27
C SER A 2 3.17 -1.23 12.11
N ASP A 3 4.29 -1.94 12.08
CA ASP A 3 4.67 -2.86 11.00
C ASP A 3 3.74 -4.07 10.85
N THR A 4 3.01 -4.38 11.91
CA THR A 4 2.03 -5.47 11.93
C THR A 4 0.60 -4.98 11.70
N LEU A 5 0.37 -3.68 11.48
CA LEU A 5 -0.96 -3.06 11.41
C LEU A 5 -1.87 -3.55 12.55
N LEU A 6 -1.43 -3.35 13.78
CA LEU A 6 -2.13 -3.80 14.98
C LEU A 6 -2.42 -5.31 14.94
N LEU A 7 -1.41 -6.12 14.59
CA LEU A 7 -1.46 -7.58 14.50
C LEU A 7 -2.37 -8.14 13.38
N LYS A 8 -2.84 -7.30 12.46
CA LYS A 8 -3.71 -7.70 11.32
C LYS A 8 -2.91 -8.03 10.05
N SER A 9 -1.67 -7.55 9.94
CA SER A 9 -0.83 -7.78 8.76
C SER A 9 -0.32 -9.23 8.69
N PRO A 10 -0.15 -9.81 7.49
CA PRO A 10 0.54 -11.09 7.32
C PRO A 10 2.03 -11.06 7.67
N THR A 11 2.59 -9.89 7.98
CA THR A 11 3.94 -9.73 8.55
C THR A 11 3.98 -10.02 10.06
N THR A 12 2.82 -10.16 10.72
CA THR A 12 2.71 -10.46 12.15
C THR A 12 3.31 -11.81 12.46
N HIS A 13 4.30 -11.85 13.36
CA HIS A 13 4.85 -13.09 13.85
C HIS A 13 4.04 -13.61 15.05
N PRO A 14 3.98 -14.94 15.32
CA PRO A 14 3.28 -15.48 16.50
C PRO A 14 3.71 -14.86 17.82
N SER A 15 5.00 -14.53 17.98
CA SER A 15 5.52 -13.84 19.17
C SER A 15 4.94 -12.44 19.37
N ASP A 16 4.60 -11.72 18.29
CA ASP A 16 4.03 -10.38 18.39
C ASP A 16 2.67 -10.42 19.10
N LYS A 17 1.88 -11.47 18.83
CA LYS A 17 0.57 -11.69 19.45
C LYS A 17 0.63 -11.96 20.95
N VAL A 18 1.78 -12.44 21.43
CA VAL A 18 2.04 -12.70 22.87
C VAL A 18 2.63 -11.46 23.52
N ILE A 19 3.68 -10.90 22.92
CA ILE A 19 4.47 -9.81 23.52
C ILE A 19 3.69 -8.49 23.53
N ALA A 20 2.92 -8.17 22.49
CA ALA A 20 2.23 -6.89 22.39
C ALA A 20 1.20 -6.67 23.54
N PRO A 21 0.35 -7.65 23.90
CA PRO A 21 -0.53 -7.50 25.06
C PRO A 21 0.24 -7.33 26.38
N GLU A 22 1.32 -8.10 26.60
CA GLU A 22 2.15 -7.97 27.81
C GLU A 22 2.77 -6.58 27.93
N LEU A 23 3.29 -6.05 26.83
CA LEU A 23 3.86 -4.70 26.82
C LEU A 23 2.79 -3.62 27.03
N ALA A 24 1.60 -3.81 26.51
CA ALA A 24 0.47 -2.89 26.72
C ALA A 24 0.05 -2.84 28.19
N GLU A 25 0.01 -4.01 28.86
CA GLU A 25 -0.27 -4.14 30.30
C GLU A 25 0.80 -3.42 31.12
N LEU A 26 2.08 -3.67 30.82
CA LEU A 26 3.20 -3.00 31.49
C LEU A 26 3.18 -1.47 31.28
N ALA A 27 2.75 -1.00 30.13
CA ALA A 27 2.62 0.41 29.80
C ALA A 27 1.34 1.06 30.36
N GLY A 28 0.40 0.27 30.88
CA GLY A 28 -0.89 0.75 31.40
C GLY A 28 -1.82 1.30 30.31
N VAL A 29 -1.74 0.77 29.09
CA VAL A 29 -2.54 1.20 27.95
C VAL A 29 -3.41 0.08 27.40
N ASN A 30 -4.54 0.44 26.78
CA ASN A 30 -5.33 -0.50 25.98
C ASN A 30 -4.63 -0.69 24.62
N LEU A 31 -4.30 -1.93 24.26
CA LEU A 31 -3.53 -2.26 23.04
C LEU A 31 -4.25 -1.78 21.77
N GLU A 32 -5.56 -2.02 21.68
CA GLU A 32 -6.34 -1.68 20.47
C GLU A 32 -6.51 -0.16 20.34
N GLU A 33 -6.91 0.52 21.41
CA GLU A 33 -7.12 1.97 21.41
C GLU A 33 -5.82 2.72 21.11
N TYR A 34 -4.74 2.36 21.81
CA TYR A 34 -3.43 2.96 21.61
C TYR A 34 -2.89 2.69 20.20
N GLY A 35 -2.97 1.43 19.76
CA GLY A 35 -2.50 1.01 18.45
C GLY A 35 -3.26 1.70 17.31
N LEU A 36 -4.60 1.81 17.42
CA LEU A 36 -5.41 2.51 16.43
C LEU A 36 -5.13 4.01 16.41
N ALA A 37 -4.98 4.65 17.58
CA ALA A 37 -4.61 6.07 17.66
C ALA A 37 -3.24 6.34 17.04
N MET A 38 -2.27 5.46 17.30
CA MET A 38 -0.93 5.54 16.69
C MET A 38 -0.98 5.38 15.17
N LEU A 39 -1.72 4.41 14.65
CA LEU A 39 -1.88 4.20 13.20
C LEU A 39 -2.56 5.40 12.55
N LYS A 40 -3.64 5.91 13.13
CA LYS A 40 -4.34 7.11 12.64
C LYS A 40 -3.44 8.36 12.63
N ALA A 41 -2.61 8.54 13.63
CA ALA A 41 -1.65 9.66 13.67
C ALA A 41 -0.64 9.60 12.50
N GLY A 42 -0.31 8.39 12.03
CA GLY A 42 0.56 8.17 10.87
C GLY A 42 -0.13 8.32 9.51
N THR A 43 -1.45 8.49 9.46
CA THR A 43 -2.23 8.54 8.21
C THR A 43 -2.66 9.95 7.79
N ASN A 44 -2.06 11.00 8.33
CA ASN A 44 -2.34 12.37 7.90
C ASN A 44 -1.69 12.63 6.52
N LEU A 45 -2.40 12.26 5.45
CA LEU A 45 -1.96 12.44 4.07
C LEU A 45 -2.34 13.81 3.49
N ALA A 46 -3.26 14.54 4.11
CA ALA A 46 -3.77 15.81 3.62
C ALA A 46 -2.68 16.89 3.54
N SER A 47 -1.69 16.86 4.42
CA SER A 47 -0.58 17.82 4.45
C SER A 47 0.57 17.49 3.49
N LYS A 48 0.53 16.35 2.82
CA LYS A 48 1.59 15.89 1.90
C LYS A 48 1.24 16.23 0.46
N SER A 49 2.25 16.63 -0.32
CA SER A 49 2.09 16.75 -1.77
C SER A 49 1.87 15.38 -2.42
N ALA A 50 1.41 15.35 -3.67
CA ALA A 50 1.24 14.10 -4.40
C ALA A 50 2.58 13.37 -4.60
N GLU A 51 3.66 14.11 -4.86
CA GLU A 51 5.02 13.57 -5.00
C GLU A 51 5.52 12.96 -3.69
N GLU A 52 5.29 13.63 -2.56
CA GLU A 52 5.63 13.07 -1.24
C GLU A 52 4.80 11.82 -0.94
N LEU A 53 3.51 11.83 -1.28
CA LEU A 53 2.59 10.73 -1.03
C LEU A 53 3.02 9.46 -1.75
N ILE A 54 3.38 9.54 -3.04
CA ILE A 54 3.80 8.38 -3.83
C ILE A 54 5.18 7.85 -3.47
N ASP A 55 5.94 8.55 -2.62
CA ASP A 55 7.31 8.17 -2.23
C ASP A 55 7.45 7.80 -0.73
N ILE A 56 6.41 7.95 0.09
CA ILE A 56 6.43 7.65 1.54
C ILE A 56 6.98 6.25 1.83
N ASP A 57 6.47 5.24 1.16
CA ASP A 57 6.94 3.86 1.24
C ASP A 57 6.90 3.23 -0.15
N ALA A 58 7.94 3.51 -0.93
CA ALA A 58 8.03 3.09 -2.32
C ALA A 58 9.34 2.35 -2.60
N LYS A 59 9.26 1.29 -3.41
CA LYS A 59 10.41 0.52 -3.90
C LYS A 59 10.26 0.21 -5.36
N THR A 60 11.39 0.15 -6.07
CA THR A 60 11.44 -0.27 -7.46
C THR A 60 11.85 -1.73 -7.55
N PHE A 61 11.16 -2.47 -8.38
CA PHE A 61 11.41 -3.88 -8.64
C PHE A 61 11.67 -4.07 -10.14
N GLU A 62 12.70 -4.81 -10.48
CA GLU A 62 12.91 -5.27 -11.85
C GLU A 62 12.15 -6.58 -12.04
N LEU A 63 11.09 -6.54 -12.85
CA LEU A 63 10.21 -7.65 -13.12
C LEU A 63 10.27 -8.00 -14.62
N ASN A 64 11.03 -9.04 -14.97
CA ASN A 64 11.19 -9.50 -16.34
C ASN A 64 11.57 -8.38 -17.33
N GLY A 65 12.59 -7.59 -16.97
CA GLY A 65 13.07 -6.47 -17.78
C GLY A 65 12.26 -5.17 -17.65
N ASN A 66 11.23 -5.15 -16.79
CA ASN A 66 10.42 -3.97 -16.53
C ASN A 66 10.76 -3.38 -15.16
N ASN A 67 11.04 -2.09 -15.09
CA ASN A 67 11.21 -1.38 -13.83
C ASN A 67 9.85 -0.93 -13.30
N VAL A 68 9.31 -1.65 -12.33
CA VAL A 68 8.01 -1.38 -11.73
C VAL A 68 8.20 -0.70 -10.37
N ARG A 69 7.69 0.53 -10.24
CA ARG A 69 7.65 1.24 -8.96
C ARG A 69 6.41 0.80 -8.19
N VAL A 70 6.58 0.31 -6.98
CA VAL A 70 5.48 -0.13 -6.11
C VAL A 70 5.53 0.65 -4.82
N ALA A 71 4.50 1.45 -4.56
CA ALA A 71 4.37 2.29 -3.37
C ALA A 71 3.18 1.82 -2.52
N GLN A 72 3.21 2.16 -1.23
CA GLN A 72 2.09 1.94 -0.32
C GLN A 72 1.88 3.17 0.56
N VAL A 73 0.62 3.58 0.70
CA VAL A 73 0.19 4.57 1.69
C VAL A 73 -0.91 3.97 2.57
N ASN A 74 -0.87 4.31 3.84
CA ASN A 74 -1.89 3.93 4.79
C ASN A 74 -2.85 5.09 5.02
N THR A 75 -4.14 4.79 5.02
CA THR A 75 -5.21 5.75 5.29
C THR A 75 -6.27 5.13 6.19
N VAL A 76 -7.14 5.96 6.74
CA VAL A 76 -8.38 5.55 7.41
C VAL A 76 -9.60 5.67 6.48
N ASP A 77 -9.42 6.32 5.32
CA ASP A 77 -10.46 6.50 4.30
C ASP A 77 -9.83 6.53 2.90
N ILE A 78 -10.07 5.48 2.12
CA ILE A 78 -9.58 5.36 0.74
C ILE A 78 -10.20 6.44 -0.16
N ALA A 79 -11.47 6.78 0.04
CA ALA A 79 -12.16 7.76 -0.78
C ALA A 79 -11.50 9.15 -0.70
N GLU A 80 -11.04 9.56 0.47
CA GLU A 80 -10.32 10.82 0.67
C GLU A 80 -9.01 10.87 -0.16
N VAL A 81 -8.32 9.75 -0.30
CA VAL A 81 -7.12 9.67 -1.15
C VAL A 81 -7.50 9.71 -2.64
N LEU A 82 -8.58 9.01 -3.03
CA LEU A 82 -9.06 8.98 -4.42
C LEU A 82 -9.63 10.32 -4.89
N GLU A 83 -10.09 11.19 -4.00
CA GLU A 83 -10.45 12.59 -4.36
C GLU A 83 -9.25 13.34 -4.97
N ARG A 84 -8.03 12.92 -4.62
CA ARG A 84 -6.77 13.47 -5.13
C ARG A 84 -6.19 12.66 -6.30
N GLN A 85 -6.94 11.74 -6.89
CA GLN A 85 -6.44 10.80 -7.91
C GLN A 85 -5.74 11.51 -9.06
N ALA A 86 -6.30 12.58 -9.60
CA ALA A 86 -5.74 13.28 -10.77
C ALA A 86 -4.32 13.85 -10.50
N GLU A 87 -4.09 14.42 -9.31
CA GLU A 87 -2.76 14.94 -8.95
C GLU A 87 -1.78 13.81 -8.63
N ILE A 88 -2.27 12.72 -8.02
CA ILE A 88 -1.46 11.54 -7.72
C ILE A 88 -1.01 10.87 -9.04
N GLU A 89 -1.92 10.67 -9.99
CA GLU A 89 -1.58 10.11 -11.31
C GLU A 89 -0.58 10.99 -12.07
N ALA A 90 -0.73 12.31 -12.01
CA ALA A 90 0.23 13.23 -12.63
C ALA A 90 1.63 13.08 -12.01
N ALA A 91 1.73 12.95 -10.69
CA ALA A 91 2.98 12.72 -10.00
C ALA A 91 3.58 11.33 -10.35
N MET A 92 2.75 10.29 -10.43
CA MET A 92 3.18 8.94 -10.85
C MET A 92 3.70 8.94 -12.30
N GLN A 93 3.02 9.63 -13.23
CA GLN A 93 3.46 9.78 -14.63
C GLN A 93 4.79 10.51 -14.74
N ALA A 94 4.94 11.61 -13.99
CA ALA A 94 6.18 12.36 -13.93
C ALA A 94 7.34 11.51 -13.38
N ALA A 95 7.08 10.72 -12.33
CA ALA A 95 8.07 9.80 -11.76
C ALA A 95 8.47 8.69 -12.74
N ASN A 96 7.50 8.11 -13.47
CA ASN A 96 7.79 7.12 -14.52
C ASN A 96 8.71 7.70 -15.59
N ALA A 97 8.40 8.89 -16.10
CA ALA A 97 9.18 9.56 -17.12
C ALA A 97 10.60 9.92 -16.64
N ALA A 98 10.72 10.44 -15.43
CA ALA A 98 11.98 10.90 -14.86
C ALA A 98 12.95 9.75 -14.50
N ASN A 99 12.43 8.59 -14.09
CA ASN A 99 13.22 7.49 -13.58
C ASN A 99 13.24 6.25 -14.48
N GLY A 100 12.54 6.28 -15.61
CA GLY A 100 12.47 5.15 -16.53
C GLY A 100 11.68 3.97 -15.98
N TYR A 101 10.68 4.24 -15.13
CA TYR A 101 9.77 3.18 -14.70
C TYR A 101 8.78 2.85 -15.83
N SER A 102 8.58 1.56 -16.09
CA SER A 102 7.57 1.09 -17.04
C SER A 102 6.16 1.23 -16.48
N ASP A 103 6.04 1.01 -15.17
CA ASP A 103 4.78 0.98 -14.45
C ASP A 103 4.92 1.54 -13.05
N PHE A 104 3.86 2.18 -12.57
CA PHE A 104 3.73 2.61 -11.19
C PHE A 104 2.47 2.00 -10.59
N VAL A 105 2.61 1.31 -9.47
CA VAL A 105 1.52 0.70 -8.70
C VAL A 105 1.50 1.31 -7.31
N LEU A 106 0.44 2.02 -6.97
CA LEU A 106 0.20 2.58 -5.64
C LEU A 106 -0.87 1.75 -4.91
N MET A 107 -0.49 1.18 -3.78
CA MET A 107 -1.39 0.48 -2.87
C MET A 107 -1.88 1.46 -1.80
N ILE A 108 -3.18 1.78 -1.83
CA ILE A 108 -3.84 2.65 -0.86
C ILE A 108 -4.53 1.74 0.16
N THR A 109 -3.99 1.66 1.37
CA THR A 109 -4.41 0.68 2.38
C THR A 109 -5.29 1.32 3.44
N ASP A 110 -6.54 0.85 3.55
CA ASP A 110 -7.42 1.11 4.67
C ASP A 110 -6.99 0.27 5.88
N ILE A 111 -6.39 0.93 6.86
CA ILE A 111 -5.89 0.27 8.08
C ILE A 111 -7.00 -0.13 9.05
N VAL A 112 -8.21 0.40 8.90
CA VAL A 112 -9.35 0.10 9.76
C VAL A 112 -10.01 -1.21 9.31
N ASN A 113 -10.33 -1.29 8.00
CA ASN A 113 -11.05 -2.43 7.42
C ASN A 113 -10.13 -3.50 6.83
N SER A 114 -8.81 -3.27 6.80
CA SER A 114 -7.80 -4.22 6.28
C SER A 114 -8.01 -4.59 4.82
N ASN A 115 -8.28 -3.60 3.99
CA ASN A 115 -8.41 -3.71 2.54
C ASN A 115 -7.53 -2.67 1.86
N SER A 116 -7.34 -2.82 0.55
CA SER A 116 -6.65 -1.79 -0.25
C SER A 116 -7.37 -1.50 -1.54
N GLU A 117 -7.08 -0.34 -2.09
CA GLU A 117 -7.32 0.02 -3.48
C GLU A 117 -5.97 0.08 -4.19
N ILE A 118 -5.89 -0.49 -5.37
CA ILE A 118 -4.72 -0.40 -6.24
C ILE A 118 -4.98 0.68 -7.27
N LEU A 119 -4.15 1.71 -7.31
CA LEU A 119 -4.09 2.71 -8.37
C LEU A 119 -2.84 2.43 -9.19
N ALA A 120 -2.99 2.19 -10.49
CA ALA A 120 -1.87 1.78 -11.35
C ALA A 120 -1.91 2.46 -12.70
N ILE A 121 -0.73 2.88 -13.17
CA ILE A 121 -0.53 3.47 -14.50
C ILE A 121 0.78 2.96 -15.11
N GLY A 122 0.81 2.74 -16.41
CA GLY A 122 2.00 2.33 -17.12
C GLY A 122 1.72 1.53 -18.38
N ALA A 123 2.73 0.84 -18.86
CA ALA A 123 2.68 0.10 -20.13
C ALA A 123 2.06 -1.31 -20.00
N ASN A 124 2.08 -1.91 -18.79
CA ASN A 124 1.75 -3.31 -18.57
C ASN A 124 0.54 -3.48 -17.64
N MET A 125 -0.52 -2.70 -17.86
CA MET A 125 -1.72 -2.75 -17.00
C MET A 125 -2.46 -4.07 -17.08
N ASP A 126 -2.40 -4.77 -18.21
CA ASP A 126 -2.90 -6.14 -18.39
C ASP A 126 -2.23 -7.13 -17.42
N LYS A 127 -0.93 -6.98 -17.19
CA LYS A 127 -0.19 -7.80 -16.21
C LYS A 127 -0.56 -7.44 -14.77
N VAL A 128 -0.83 -6.17 -14.48
CA VAL A 128 -1.32 -5.75 -13.16
C VAL A 128 -2.72 -6.32 -12.92
N GLU A 129 -3.61 -6.26 -13.90
CA GLU A 129 -4.93 -6.86 -13.82
C GLU A 129 -4.89 -8.38 -13.61
N ALA A 130 -4.01 -9.07 -14.35
CA ALA A 130 -3.82 -10.50 -14.23
C ALA A 130 -3.25 -10.92 -12.87
N ALA A 131 -2.33 -10.13 -12.30
CA ALA A 131 -1.72 -10.41 -11.00
C ALA A 131 -2.76 -10.54 -9.87
N PHE A 132 -3.85 -9.78 -9.93
CA PHE A 132 -4.86 -9.73 -8.88
C PHE A 132 -6.24 -10.24 -9.33
N ASN A 133 -6.36 -10.70 -10.57
CA ASN A 133 -7.61 -11.17 -11.15
C ASN A 133 -8.75 -10.14 -11.00
N PHE A 134 -8.45 -8.89 -11.27
CA PHE A 134 -9.41 -7.78 -11.28
C PHE A 134 -9.36 -7.00 -12.60
N LYS A 135 -10.22 -6.00 -12.76
CA LYS A 135 -10.16 -5.01 -13.85
C LYS A 135 -9.97 -3.63 -13.27
N LEU A 136 -9.07 -2.86 -13.88
CA LEU A 136 -8.87 -1.46 -13.54
C LEU A 136 -9.99 -0.62 -14.19
N GLU A 137 -10.77 0.04 -13.36
CA GLU A 137 -11.73 1.04 -13.78
C GLU A 137 -11.19 2.42 -13.39
N ASN A 138 -11.04 3.30 -14.35
CA ASN A 138 -10.41 4.61 -14.11
C ASN A 138 -9.04 4.49 -13.38
N ASN A 139 -8.20 3.56 -13.84
CA ASN A 139 -6.86 3.22 -13.34
C ASN A 139 -6.80 2.65 -11.91
N HIS A 140 -7.91 2.34 -11.27
CA HIS A 140 -7.90 1.72 -9.95
C HIS A 140 -8.84 0.54 -9.81
N ALA A 141 -8.59 -0.31 -8.81
CA ALA A 141 -9.44 -1.44 -8.47
C ALA A 141 -9.29 -1.84 -7.00
N PHE A 142 -10.38 -2.32 -6.41
CA PHE A 142 -10.41 -2.80 -5.03
C PHE A 142 -9.72 -4.14 -4.87
N LEU A 143 -8.87 -4.27 -3.86
CA LEU A 143 -8.16 -5.49 -3.50
C LEU A 143 -8.47 -5.88 -2.06
N ALA A 144 -9.43 -6.78 -1.89
CA ALA A 144 -9.92 -7.21 -0.58
C ALA A 144 -8.83 -7.93 0.23
N GLY A 145 -8.73 -7.60 1.52
CA GLY A 145 -7.84 -8.27 2.47
C GLY A 145 -6.34 -8.05 2.24
N ALA A 146 -5.96 -7.19 1.31
CA ALA A 146 -4.56 -6.86 1.06
C ALA A 146 -4.13 -5.69 1.95
N VAL A 147 -3.08 -5.90 2.75
CA VAL A 147 -2.51 -4.90 3.65
C VAL A 147 -0.98 -4.89 3.63
N SER A 148 -0.36 -5.78 2.88
CA SER A 148 1.10 -5.92 2.82
C SER A 148 1.59 -5.91 1.37
N ARG A 149 2.23 -4.81 0.97
CA ARG A 149 2.93 -4.72 -0.31
C ARG A 149 3.89 -5.89 -0.52
N LYS A 150 4.73 -6.17 0.49
CA LYS A 150 5.78 -7.19 0.41
C LYS A 150 5.24 -8.61 0.23
N LYS A 151 4.14 -8.95 0.90
CA LYS A 151 3.65 -10.34 0.95
C LYS A 151 2.46 -10.60 0.03
N GLN A 152 1.69 -9.56 -0.32
CA GLN A 152 0.43 -9.71 -1.03
C GLN A 152 0.37 -8.99 -2.37
N VAL A 153 1.31 -8.08 -2.66
CA VAL A 153 1.33 -7.33 -3.93
C VAL A 153 2.55 -7.70 -4.76
N VAL A 154 3.76 -7.55 -4.23
CA VAL A 154 4.99 -7.79 -5.00
C VAL A 154 5.11 -9.22 -5.53
N PRO A 155 4.79 -10.30 -4.76
CA PRO A 155 4.88 -11.66 -5.29
C PRO A 155 3.95 -11.90 -6.48
N GLN A 156 2.69 -11.43 -6.43
CA GLN A 156 1.71 -11.56 -7.50
C GLN A 156 2.12 -10.80 -8.76
N LEU A 157 2.62 -9.58 -8.61
CA LEU A 157 3.20 -8.83 -9.73
C LEU A 157 4.38 -9.58 -10.34
N THR A 158 5.28 -10.09 -9.51
CA THR A 158 6.45 -10.86 -9.97
C THR A 158 6.02 -12.08 -10.80
N GLU A 159 5.04 -12.83 -10.32
CA GLU A 159 4.52 -13.99 -11.04
C GLU A 159 3.88 -13.58 -12.38
N SER A 160 3.02 -12.56 -12.37
CA SER A 160 2.31 -12.10 -13.58
C SER A 160 3.24 -11.50 -14.64
N PHE A 161 4.31 -10.82 -14.23
CA PHE A 161 5.29 -10.25 -15.17
C PHE A 161 6.21 -11.30 -15.78
N ASN A 162 6.36 -12.49 -15.17
CA ASN A 162 7.18 -13.59 -15.66
C ASN A 162 6.45 -14.51 -16.65
N VAL A 163 5.18 -14.30 -16.89
CA VAL A 163 4.34 -15.03 -17.87
C VAL A 163 4.29 -14.27 -19.24
#